data_5380a28d6452aed562d3af67d2ad7321
#
_entry.id   5380a28d6452aed562d3af67d2ad7321
#
_cell.length_a   1.000
_cell.length_b   1.000
_cell.length_c   1.000
_cell.angle_alpha   90.00
_cell.angle_beta   90.00
_cell.angle_gamma   90.00
#
_symmetry.space_group_name_H-M   'P 1'
#
loop_
_entity.id
_entity.type
_entity.pdbx_description
1 polymer ?
#
loop_
_entity_poly.entity_id
_entity_poly.type
_entity_poly.pdbx_seq_one_letter_code
_entity_poly.pdbx_strand_id
1 'polypeptide(L)'
;MNLKNKKALIIGVASKRSIAAAIASAFDASGADLLLTYQNEKLKNRVEEISNEMNSNILSYPCDLSSDSEISNLKKFIEEKWGKLDIIIHSAAFAPRELLSGDYVNNITREGFSLAHDISSYSFVALAKEFSKILNENATLLTLTYLGSQKVIKNYNVMGLAKASLETNVRYMAQSLGERNIRVNGISAGPIKTLAAAGISGFNEILKRVEEKSPLK
;
A
#
# COMPACT_ATOMS: atom_id res chain seq x y z
N MET A 1 -5.42 20.68 -4.45
CA MET A 1 -5.33 19.60 -5.47
C MET A 1 -6.74 19.37 -5.97
N ASN A 2 -6.97 19.14 -7.26
CA ASN A 2 -8.33 18.87 -7.79
C ASN A 2 -8.34 17.46 -8.38
N LEU A 3 -9.10 16.56 -7.76
CA LEU A 3 -9.29 15.17 -8.20
C LEU A 3 -10.75 14.91 -8.64
N LYS A 4 -11.52 15.95 -8.91
CA LYS A 4 -12.90 15.81 -9.37
C LYS A 4 -12.98 14.89 -10.59
N ASN A 5 -13.91 13.94 -10.55
CA ASN A 5 -14.11 12.89 -11.57
C ASN A 5 -12.94 11.89 -11.71
N LYS A 6 -11.95 11.89 -10.79
CA LYS A 6 -10.91 10.87 -10.74
C LYS A 6 -11.35 9.69 -9.89
N LYS A 7 -11.16 8.49 -10.39
CA LYS A 7 -11.51 7.22 -9.76
C LYS A 7 -10.28 6.59 -9.15
N ALA A 8 -10.29 6.42 -7.84
CA ALA A 8 -9.13 5.95 -7.09
C ALA A 8 -9.43 4.70 -6.27
N LEU A 9 -8.64 3.66 -6.52
CA LEU A 9 -8.57 2.45 -5.69
C LEU A 9 -7.51 2.65 -4.61
N ILE A 10 -7.90 2.51 -3.34
CA ILE A 10 -7.00 2.63 -2.19
C ILE A 10 -6.98 1.33 -1.40
N ILE A 11 -5.80 0.72 -1.33
CA ILE A 11 -5.56 -0.57 -0.68
C ILE A 11 -4.74 -0.36 0.59
N GLY A 12 -5.07 -1.11 1.66
CA GLY A 12 -4.32 -1.10 2.92
C GLY A 12 -4.91 -0.19 3.99
N VAL A 13 -6.18 0.17 3.89
CA VAL A 13 -6.91 0.88 4.95
C VAL A 13 -7.17 -0.10 6.10
N ALA A 14 -6.35 -0.05 7.14
CA ALA A 14 -6.44 -0.95 8.30
C ALA A 14 -6.94 -0.26 9.58
N SER A 15 -6.87 1.06 9.66
CA SER A 15 -7.36 1.89 10.76
C SER A 15 -7.35 3.36 10.36
N LYS A 16 -8.00 4.22 11.16
CA LYS A 16 -7.95 5.69 11.01
C LYS A 16 -6.53 6.27 11.05
N ARG A 17 -5.58 5.55 11.65
CA ARG A 17 -4.15 5.95 11.72
C ARG A 17 -3.31 5.39 10.59
N SER A 18 -3.87 4.62 9.65
CA SER A 18 -3.11 4.16 8.49
C SER A 18 -2.84 5.29 7.50
N ILE A 19 -1.70 5.23 6.83
CA ILE A 19 -1.36 6.19 5.76
C ILE A 19 -2.42 6.15 4.67
N ALA A 20 -2.93 4.95 4.34
CA ALA A 20 -4.01 4.78 3.37
C ALA A 20 -5.29 5.55 3.74
N ALA A 21 -5.67 5.58 5.03
CA ALA A 21 -6.84 6.34 5.48
C ALA A 21 -6.63 7.85 5.33
N ALA A 22 -5.43 8.36 5.63
CA ALA A 22 -5.10 9.77 5.43
C ALA A 22 -5.12 10.14 3.93
N ILE A 23 -4.61 9.26 3.06
CA ILE A 23 -4.69 9.46 1.61
C ILE A 23 -6.14 9.44 1.14
N ALA A 24 -6.96 8.51 1.61
CA ALA A 24 -8.38 8.43 1.27
C ALA A 24 -9.11 9.73 1.67
N SER A 25 -8.91 10.21 2.89
CA SER A 25 -9.50 11.48 3.36
C SER A 25 -9.07 12.68 2.52
N ALA A 26 -7.78 12.77 2.15
CA ALA A 26 -7.28 13.86 1.30
C ALA A 26 -7.84 13.79 -0.13
N PHE A 27 -8.05 12.59 -0.66
CA PHE A 27 -8.64 12.38 -1.98
C PHE A 27 -10.13 12.70 -2.00
N ASP A 28 -10.87 12.27 -0.97
CA ASP A 28 -12.28 12.65 -0.75
C ASP A 28 -12.45 14.18 -0.71
N ALA A 29 -11.66 14.85 0.12
CA ALA A 29 -11.64 16.31 0.20
C ALA A 29 -11.26 16.99 -1.13
N SER A 30 -10.57 16.28 -2.03
CA SER A 30 -10.19 16.76 -3.36
C SER A 30 -11.20 16.39 -4.46
N GLY A 31 -12.29 15.69 -4.11
CA GLY A 31 -13.42 15.37 -4.99
C GLY A 31 -13.24 14.10 -5.84
N ALA A 32 -12.38 13.16 -5.42
CA ALA A 32 -12.23 11.87 -6.10
C ALA A 32 -13.36 10.90 -5.75
N ASP A 33 -13.73 10.03 -6.69
CA ASP A 33 -14.53 8.84 -6.43
C ASP A 33 -13.62 7.76 -5.86
N LEU A 34 -13.96 7.19 -4.69
CA LEU A 34 -13.09 6.27 -3.96
C LEU A 34 -13.67 4.87 -3.86
N LEU A 35 -12.77 3.89 -3.98
CA LEU A 35 -13.00 2.51 -3.57
C LEU A 35 -11.91 2.11 -2.59
N LEU A 36 -12.31 1.67 -1.39
CA LEU A 36 -11.41 1.16 -0.36
C LEU A 36 -11.51 -0.36 -0.29
N THR A 37 -10.39 -1.05 -0.12
CA THR A 37 -10.41 -2.51 0.06
C THR A 37 -10.18 -2.91 1.51
N TYR A 38 -10.73 -4.07 1.86
CA TYR A 38 -10.49 -4.76 3.12
C TYR A 38 -10.19 -6.23 2.88
N GLN A 39 -9.33 -6.84 3.71
CA GLN A 39 -8.94 -8.24 3.56
C GLN A 39 -9.93 -9.22 4.19
N ASN A 40 -10.61 -8.82 5.26
CA ASN A 40 -11.49 -9.69 6.04
C ASN A 40 -12.57 -8.90 6.77
N GLU A 41 -13.57 -9.58 7.34
CA GLU A 41 -14.72 -8.95 8.04
C GLU A 41 -14.30 -8.02 9.20
N LYS A 42 -13.23 -8.33 9.92
CA LYS A 42 -12.72 -7.45 10.98
C LYS A 42 -12.24 -6.11 10.43
N LEU A 43 -11.61 -6.11 9.26
CA LEU A 43 -11.18 -4.88 8.59
C LEU A 43 -12.32 -4.19 7.86
N LYS A 44 -13.33 -4.92 7.39
CA LYS A 44 -14.54 -4.37 6.78
C LYS A 44 -15.18 -3.32 7.67
N ASN A 45 -15.52 -3.69 8.92
CA ASN A 45 -16.15 -2.78 9.88
C ASN A 45 -15.34 -1.48 10.06
N ARG A 46 -14.01 -1.59 10.11
CA ARG A 46 -13.12 -0.41 10.21
C ARG A 46 -13.13 0.46 8.96
N VAL A 47 -13.15 -0.16 7.77
CA VAL A 47 -13.22 0.56 6.50
C VAL A 47 -14.56 1.29 6.39
N GLU A 48 -15.67 0.63 6.77
CA GLU A 48 -17.00 1.24 6.79
C GLU A 48 -17.09 2.43 7.77
N GLU A 49 -16.54 2.29 8.98
CA GLU A 49 -16.44 3.42 9.94
C GLU A 49 -15.68 4.61 9.36
N ILE A 50 -14.56 4.35 8.66
CA ILE A 50 -13.75 5.39 8.03
C ILE A 50 -14.49 6.03 6.86
N SER A 51 -15.17 5.23 6.03
CA SER A 51 -15.95 5.70 4.88
C SER A 51 -17.13 6.58 5.33
N ASN A 52 -17.79 6.24 6.44
CA ASN A 52 -18.92 7.01 6.99
C ASN A 52 -18.52 8.40 7.51
N GLU A 53 -17.24 8.64 7.75
CA GLU A 53 -16.70 9.95 8.16
C GLU A 53 -16.31 10.84 6.96
N MET A 54 -16.37 10.30 5.74
CA MET A 54 -16.05 11.03 4.51
C MET A 54 -17.29 11.69 3.90
N ASN A 55 -17.08 12.69 3.06
CA ASN A 55 -18.16 13.49 2.48
C ASN A 55 -18.82 12.83 1.28
N SER A 56 -18.12 11.91 0.61
CA SER A 56 -18.55 11.24 -0.61
C SER A 56 -19.12 9.85 -0.30
N ASN A 57 -19.87 9.30 -1.24
CA ASN A 57 -20.29 7.90 -1.18
C ASN A 57 -19.11 6.99 -1.58
N ILE A 58 -18.41 6.46 -0.56
CA ILE A 58 -17.23 5.63 -0.74
C ILE A 58 -17.65 4.18 -0.97
N LEU A 59 -17.15 3.58 -2.06
CA LEU A 59 -17.31 2.14 -2.28
C LEU A 59 -16.31 1.35 -1.43
N SER A 60 -16.71 0.16 -0.98
CA SER A 60 -15.81 -0.80 -0.34
C SER A 60 -15.95 -2.20 -0.96
N TYR A 61 -14.84 -2.95 -1.00
CA TYR A 61 -14.82 -4.28 -1.59
C TYR A 61 -13.80 -5.20 -0.91
N PRO A 62 -14.11 -6.50 -0.69
CA PRO A 62 -13.16 -7.47 -0.15
C PRO A 62 -12.04 -7.76 -1.15
N CYS A 63 -10.79 -7.81 -0.67
CA CYS A 63 -9.65 -8.24 -1.49
C CYS A 63 -8.47 -8.65 -0.62
N ASP A 64 -8.15 -9.92 -0.63
CA ASP A 64 -6.86 -10.43 -0.15
C ASP A 64 -5.85 -10.38 -1.31
N LEU A 65 -4.78 -9.63 -1.12
CA LEU A 65 -3.75 -9.46 -2.14
C LEU A 65 -2.89 -10.70 -2.41
N SER A 66 -3.00 -11.73 -1.58
CA SER A 66 -2.38 -13.03 -1.81
C SER A 66 -3.20 -13.93 -2.74
N SER A 67 -4.37 -13.46 -3.20
CA SER A 67 -5.32 -14.22 -4.03
C SER A 67 -5.52 -13.54 -5.39
N ASP A 68 -4.95 -14.11 -6.44
CA ASP A 68 -5.17 -13.64 -7.82
C ASP A 68 -6.66 -13.63 -8.21
N SER A 69 -7.45 -14.58 -7.69
CA SER A 69 -8.89 -14.63 -7.94
C SER A 69 -9.63 -13.46 -7.29
N GLU A 70 -9.25 -13.04 -6.09
CA GLU A 70 -9.85 -11.87 -5.43
C GLU A 70 -9.45 -10.56 -6.10
N ILE A 71 -8.19 -10.44 -6.55
CA ILE A 71 -7.74 -9.29 -7.35
C ILE A 71 -8.54 -9.22 -8.67
N SER A 72 -8.78 -10.35 -9.33
CA SER A 72 -9.59 -10.40 -10.55
C SER A 72 -11.07 -10.05 -10.31
N ASN A 73 -11.65 -10.49 -9.20
CA ASN A 73 -13.02 -10.11 -8.81
C ASN A 73 -13.13 -8.62 -8.48
N LEU A 74 -12.15 -8.05 -7.78
CA LEU A 74 -12.07 -6.61 -7.53
C LEU A 74 -12.01 -5.82 -8.86
N LYS A 75 -11.21 -6.29 -9.82
CA LYS A 75 -11.13 -5.68 -11.15
C LYS A 75 -12.48 -5.69 -11.87
N LYS A 76 -13.20 -6.81 -11.87
CA LYS A 76 -14.54 -6.93 -12.47
C LYS A 76 -15.53 -5.95 -11.81
N PHE A 77 -15.52 -5.87 -10.49
CA PHE A 77 -16.37 -4.94 -9.75
C PHE A 77 -16.08 -3.48 -10.16
N ILE A 78 -14.82 -3.09 -10.27
CA ILE A 78 -14.44 -1.73 -10.71
C ILE A 78 -14.88 -1.47 -12.17
N GLU A 79 -14.70 -2.46 -13.04
CA GLU A 79 -15.10 -2.36 -14.44
C GLU A 79 -16.61 -2.17 -14.57
N GLU A 80 -17.41 -2.89 -13.79
CA GLU A 80 -18.88 -2.75 -13.76
C GLU A 80 -19.34 -1.40 -13.20
N LYS A 81 -18.69 -0.89 -12.13
CA LYS A 81 -19.07 0.35 -11.47
C LYS A 81 -18.58 1.59 -12.18
N TRP A 82 -17.36 1.54 -12.71
CA TRP A 82 -16.65 2.73 -13.20
C TRP A 82 -16.14 2.62 -14.63
N GLY A 83 -16.04 1.41 -15.18
CA GLY A 83 -15.47 1.14 -16.50
C GLY A 83 -13.95 1.29 -16.56
N LYS A 84 -13.41 2.38 -16.03
CA LYS A 84 -11.99 2.73 -16.04
C LYS A 84 -11.52 3.22 -14.67
N LEU A 85 -10.18 3.23 -14.46
CA LEU A 85 -9.55 3.61 -13.21
C LEU A 85 -8.41 4.61 -13.48
N ASP A 86 -8.30 5.66 -12.65
CA ASP A 86 -7.26 6.69 -12.79
C ASP A 86 -6.09 6.50 -11.81
N ILE A 87 -6.36 5.99 -10.60
CA ILE A 87 -5.38 5.97 -9.53
C ILE A 87 -5.44 4.65 -8.78
N ILE A 88 -4.27 4.04 -8.54
CA ILE A 88 -4.10 2.93 -7.59
C ILE A 88 -3.12 3.36 -6.51
N ILE A 89 -3.58 3.32 -5.26
CA ILE A 89 -2.73 3.48 -4.08
C ILE A 89 -2.54 2.11 -3.42
N HIS A 90 -1.32 1.60 -3.50
CA HIS A 90 -0.91 0.36 -2.86
C HIS A 90 -0.22 0.68 -1.53
N SER A 91 -0.93 0.53 -0.42
CA SER A 91 -0.44 0.76 0.94
C SER A 91 -0.50 -0.52 1.79
N ALA A 92 -0.28 -1.67 1.17
CA ALA A 92 -0.24 -2.95 1.85
C ALA A 92 1.20 -3.42 2.06
N ALA A 93 1.44 -4.04 3.22
CA ALA A 93 2.67 -4.74 3.54
C ALA A 93 2.41 -5.72 4.68
N PHE A 94 3.04 -6.88 4.63
CA PHE A 94 2.96 -7.88 5.66
C PHE A 94 4.25 -8.70 5.74
N ALA A 95 4.67 -9.02 6.96
CA ALA A 95 5.63 -10.07 7.26
C ALA A 95 5.25 -10.72 8.60
N PRO A 96 5.52 -12.02 8.80
CA PRO A 96 5.37 -12.67 10.10
C PRO A 96 6.17 -11.93 11.17
N ARG A 97 5.55 -11.70 12.33
CA ARG A 97 6.13 -10.83 13.37
C ARG A 97 7.46 -11.34 13.91
N GLU A 98 7.62 -12.65 14.00
CA GLU A 98 8.84 -13.34 14.42
C GLU A 98 10.02 -13.05 13.50
N LEU A 99 9.78 -12.75 12.23
CA LEU A 99 10.83 -12.42 11.25
C LEU A 99 11.23 -10.94 11.27
N LEU A 100 10.54 -10.11 12.06
CA LEU A 100 10.83 -8.68 12.23
C LEU A 100 11.71 -8.38 13.44
N SER A 101 12.26 -9.40 14.13
CA SER A 101 13.07 -9.21 15.32
C SER A 101 14.24 -10.21 15.38
N GLY A 102 15.23 -9.90 16.20
CA GLY A 102 16.38 -10.78 16.41
C GLY A 102 17.34 -10.85 15.22
N ASP A 103 18.14 -11.90 15.20
CA ASP A 103 19.12 -12.13 14.14
C ASP A 103 18.45 -12.57 12.84
N TYR A 104 18.75 -11.84 11.76
CA TYR A 104 18.11 -12.08 10.47
C TYR A 104 18.43 -13.45 9.89
N VAL A 105 19.70 -13.86 9.92
CA VAL A 105 20.15 -15.08 9.25
C VAL A 105 19.61 -16.33 9.95
N ASN A 106 19.57 -16.30 11.28
CA ASN A 106 19.09 -17.43 12.07
C ASN A 106 17.57 -17.56 12.11
N ASN A 107 16.84 -16.44 11.90
CA ASN A 107 15.38 -16.42 12.06
C ASN A 107 14.62 -16.51 10.72
N ILE A 108 15.27 -16.23 9.58
CA ILE A 108 14.57 -16.24 8.30
C ILE A 108 14.10 -17.64 7.89
N THR A 109 12.87 -17.74 7.40
CA THR A 109 12.34 -18.97 6.84
C THR A 109 11.96 -18.76 5.36
N ARG A 110 11.97 -19.83 4.58
CA ARG A 110 11.55 -19.78 3.16
C ARG A 110 10.12 -19.29 3.00
N GLU A 111 9.22 -19.80 3.83
CA GLU A 111 7.80 -19.49 3.82
C GLU A 111 7.56 -18.02 4.18
N GLY A 112 8.19 -17.54 5.24
CA GLY A 112 8.05 -16.16 5.68
C GLY A 112 8.70 -15.16 4.72
N PHE A 113 9.84 -15.52 4.12
CA PHE A 113 10.46 -14.73 3.05
C PHE A 113 9.52 -14.60 1.85
N SER A 114 8.98 -15.75 1.37
CA SER A 114 8.05 -15.78 0.22
C SER A 114 6.80 -14.96 0.51
N LEU A 115 6.18 -15.14 1.68
CA LEU A 115 4.97 -14.43 2.07
C LEU A 115 5.19 -12.90 2.18
N ALA A 116 6.33 -12.49 2.75
CA ALA A 116 6.64 -11.06 2.84
C ALA A 116 6.82 -10.41 1.47
N HIS A 117 7.48 -11.11 0.53
CA HIS A 117 7.66 -10.61 -0.84
C HIS A 117 6.36 -10.66 -1.65
N ASP A 118 5.56 -11.69 -1.49
CA ASP A 118 4.28 -11.84 -2.16
C ASP A 118 3.36 -10.66 -1.83
N ILE A 119 3.07 -10.43 -0.53
CA ILE A 119 2.14 -9.38 -0.11
C ILE A 119 2.75 -7.98 -0.23
N SER A 120 4.05 -7.80 0.06
CA SER A 120 4.62 -6.45 0.18
C SER A 120 5.32 -5.95 -1.08
N SER A 121 5.46 -6.79 -2.11
CA SER A 121 6.14 -6.45 -3.36
C SER A 121 5.39 -6.94 -4.60
N TYR A 122 5.17 -8.26 -4.73
CA TYR A 122 4.51 -8.84 -5.91
C TYR A 122 3.08 -8.34 -6.09
N SER A 123 2.32 -8.20 -5.02
CA SER A 123 0.93 -7.75 -5.07
C SER A 123 0.74 -6.42 -5.82
N PHE A 124 1.73 -5.49 -5.76
CA PHE A 124 1.68 -4.25 -6.53
C PHE A 124 1.78 -4.49 -8.04
N VAL A 125 2.61 -5.44 -8.45
CA VAL A 125 2.74 -5.87 -9.85
C VAL A 125 1.49 -6.63 -10.29
N ALA A 126 0.96 -7.52 -9.44
CA ALA A 126 -0.27 -8.27 -9.70
C ALA A 126 -1.46 -7.35 -9.97
N LEU A 127 -1.62 -6.30 -9.15
CA LEU A 127 -2.62 -5.25 -9.39
C LEU A 127 -2.40 -4.55 -10.74
N ALA A 128 -1.19 -4.10 -11.03
CA ALA A 128 -0.91 -3.43 -12.29
C ALA A 128 -1.19 -4.31 -13.50
N LYS A 129 -0.82 -5.59 -13.44
CA LYS A 129 -1.09 -6.59 -14.47
C LYS A 129 -2.59 -6.76 -14.71
N GLU A 130 -3.34 -7.04 -13.63
CA GLU A 130 -4.78 -7.34 -13.74
C GLU A 130 -5.58 -6.11 -14.19
N PHE A 131 -5.24 -4.94 -13.66
CA PHE A 131 -5.94 -3.68 -13.97
C PHE A 131 -5.48 -3.00 -15.27
N SER A 132 -4.42 -3.50 -15.91
CA SER A 132 -3.79 -2.85 -17.07
C SER A 132 -4.80 -2.40 -18.14
N LYS A 133 -5.79 -3.23 -18.47
CA LYS A 133 -6.79 -2.92 -19.52
C LYS A 133 -7.81 -1.86 -19.12
N ILE A 134 -8.04 -1.65 -17.83
CA ILE A 134 -9.01 -0.66 -17.32
C ILE A 134 -8.34 0.60 -16.77
N LEU A 135 -7.00 0.69 -16.77
CA LEU A 135 -6.31 1.93 -16.47
C LEU A 135 -6.50 2.94 -17.59
N ASN A 136 -6.89 4.16 -17.23
CA ASN A 136 -6.89 5.30 -18.14
C ASN A 136 -5.48 5.66 -18.62
N GLU A 137 -5.35 6.32 -19.74
CA GLU A 137 -4.11 7.05 -20.07
C GLU A 137 -3.86 8.11 -18.98
N ASN A 138 -2.60 8.34 -18.68
CA ASN A 138 -2.16 9.22 -17.60
C ASN A 138 -2.57 8.75 -16.19
N ALA A 139 -2.96 7.48 -16.02
CA ALA A 139 -3.21 6.91 -14.70
C ALA A 139 -1.96 6.98 -13.81
N THR A 140 -2.16 6.85 -12.52
CA THR A 140 -1.07 6.89 -11.54
C THR A 140 -1.15 5.70 -10.60
N LEU A 141 -0.05 4.96 -10.50
CA LEU A 141 0.15 3.90 -9.52
C LEU A 141 1.15 4.39 -8.46
N LEU A 142 0.79 4.31 -7.21
CA LEU A 142 1.62 4.76 -6.10
C LEU A 142 1.70 3.69 -5.02
N THR A 143 2.92 3.42 -4.54
CA THR A 143 3.15 2.54 -3.40
C THR A 143 3.91 3.24 -2.28
N LEU A 144 3.92 2.63 -1.10
CA LEU A 144 4.63 3.12 0.07
C LEU A 144 5.85 2.24 0.36
N THR A 145 7.01 2.86 0.42
CA THR A 145 8.27 2.22 0.80
C THR A 145 8.86 2.87 2.06
N TYR A 146 10.03 2.44 2.46
CA TYR A 146 10.71 2.93 3.65
C TYR A 146 12.24 2.81 3.50
N LEU A 147 12.98 3.65 4.18
CA LEU A 147 14.45 3.70 4.18
C LEU A 147 15.12 2.33 4.40
N GLY A 148 14.43 1.39 5.05
CA GLY A 148 14.88 0.02 5.23
C GLY A 148 15.11 -0.78 3.96
N SER A 149 14.66 -0.30 2.80
CA SER A 149 15.00 -0.83 1.47
C SER A 149 16.45 -0.55 1.06
N GLN A 150 17.05 0.51 1.61
CA GLN A 150 18.38 1.00 1.23
C GLN A 150 19.41 0.89 2.38
N LYS A 151 18.94 0.84 3.63
CA LYS A 151 19.78 0.77 4.82
C LYS A 151 19.26 -0.27 5.78
N VAL A 152 20.17 -0.91 6.50
CA VAL A 152 19.79 -1.82 7.57
C VAL A 152 19.14 -1.05 8.70
N ILE A 153 17.89 -1.37 8.97
CA ILE A 153 17.10 -0.85 10.10
C ILE A 153 16.87 -2.00 11.07
N LYS A 154 17.27 -1.83 12.32
CA LYS A 154 17.07 -2.83 13.37
C LYS A 154 15.59 -3.24 13.44
N ASN A 155 15.33 -4.54 13.52
CA ASN A 155 13.99 -5.12 13.61
C ASN A 155 13.09 -4.85 12.37
N TYR A 156 13.70 -4.57 11.22
CA TYR A 156 12.96 -4.46 9.96
C TYR A 156 13.21 -5.69 9.07
N ASN A 157 14.38 -6.29 9.16
CA ASN A 157 14.77 -7.61 8.61
C ASN A 157 14.16 -7.90 7.22
N VAL A 158 13.38 -9.00 7.09
CA VAL A 158 12.78 -9.43 5.82
C VAL A 158 11.97 -8.34 5.12
N MET A 159 11.36 -7.43 5.86
CA MET A 159 10.61 -6.33 5.26
C MET A 159 11.51 -5.36 4.49
N GLY A 160 12.76 -5.17 4.91
CA GLY A 160 13.74 -4.39 4.16
C GLY A 160 13.99 -4.95 2.77
N LEU A 161 14.11 -6.28 2.67
CA LEU A 161 14.30 -6.98 1.41
C LEU A 161 13.05 -6.87 0.51
N ALA A 162 11.86 -7.07 1.11
CA ALA A 162 10.60 -6.92 0.39
C ALA A 162 10.41 -5.49 -0.14
N LYS A 163 10.81 -4.45 0.63
CA LYS A 163 10.75 -3.06 0.19
C LYS A 163 11.79 -2.74 -0.89
N ALA A 164 12.98 -3.32 -0.86
CA ALA A 164 13.96 -3.20 -1.94
C ALA A 164 13.43 -3.81 -3.24
N SER A 165 12.82 -4.99 -3.17
CA SER A 165 12.11 -5.63 -4.27
C SER A 165 10.98 -4.73 -4.81
N LEU A 166 10.16 -4.15 -3.93
CA LEU A 166 9.07 -3.23 -4.29
C LEU A 166 9.59 -2.00 -5.04
N GLU A 167 10.67 -1.37 -4.58
CA GLU A 167 11.28 -0.22 -5.27
C GLU A 167 11.82 -0.58 -6.65
N THR A 168 12.33 -1.79 -6.81
CA THR A 168 12.74 -2.30 -8.11
C THR A 168 11.53 -2.52 -9.01
N ASN A 169 10.44 -3.10 -8.50
CA ASN A 169 9.19 -3.22 -9.23
C ASN A 169 8.64 -1.87 -9.70
N VAL A 170 8.72 -0.82 -8.88
CA VAL A 170 8.34 0.55 -9.30
C VAL A 170 9.08 0.96 -10.58
N ARG A 171 10.41 0.73 -10.65
CA ARG A 171 11.22 1.09 -11.83
C ARG A 171 10.83 0.30 -13.08
N TYR A 172 10.69 -1.03 -12.95
CA TYR A 172 10.31 -1.89 -14.07
C TYR A 172 8.88 -1.63 -14.55
N MET A 173 7.95 -1.41 -13.61
CA MET A 173 6.56 -1.05 -13.95
C MET A 173 6.48 0.32 -14.62
N ALA A 174 7.25 1.31 -14.17
CA ALA A 174 7.31 2.63 -14.78
C ALA A 174 7.80 2.55 -16.24
N GLN A 175 8.84 1.74 -16.50
CA GLN A 175 9.32 1.47 -17.85
C GLN A 175 8.24 0.81 -18.72
N SER A 176 7.59 -0.23 -18.19
CA SER A 176 6.60 -1.03 -18.94
C SER A 176 5.30 -0.27 -19.26
N LEU A 177 4.89 0.64 -18.38
CA LEU A 177 3.61 1.36 -18.50
C LEU A 177 3.78 2.80 -19.04
N GLY A 178 5.03 3.24 -19.20
CA GLY A 178 5.37 4.61 -19.60
C GLY A 178 4.87 4.99 -20.99
N GLU A 179 4.84 4.07 -21.95
CA GLU A 179 4.31 4.31 -23.30
C GLU A 179 2.82 4.73 -23.31
N ARG A 180 2.08 4.34 -22.25
CA ARG A 180 0.69 4.74 -22.04
C ARG A 180 0.56 5.98 -21.15
N ASN A 181 1.65 6.69 -20.91
CA ASN A 181 1.74 7.83 -19.99
C ASN A 181 1.30 7.48 -18.54
N ILE A 182 1.31 6.21 -18.15
CA ILE A 182 0.98 5.77 -16.80
C ILE A 182 2.22 5.94 -15.92
N ARG A 183 2.07 6.69 -14.84
CA ARG A 183 3.13 6.97 -13.89
C ARG A 183 3.12 5.95 -12.74
N VAL A 184 4.27 5.41 -12.41
CA VAL A 184 4.45 4.51 -11.27
C VAL A 184 5.51 5.09 -10.33
N ASN A 185 5.13 5.31 -9.08
CA ASN A 185 6.00 5.96 -8.09
C ASN A 185 5.92 5.26 -6.73
N GLY A 186 6.95 5.48 -5.90
CA GLY A 186 6.97 5.08 -4.50
C GLY A 186 7.23 6.28 -3.61
N ILE A 187 6.53 6.37 -2.48
CA ILE A 187 6.81 7.33 -1.42
C ILE A 187 7.58 6.61 -0.32
N SER A 188 8.83 7.03 -0.08
CA SER A 188 9.59 6.59 1.10
C SER A 188 9.13 7.41 2.30
N ALA A 189 8.14 6.86 3.02
CA ALA A 189 7.56 7.53 4.18
C ALA A 189 8.52 7.49 5.38
N GLY A 190 8.51 8.54 6.20
CA GLY A 190 9.14 8.49 7.51
C GLY A 190 8.41 7.54 8.48
N PRO A 191 8.93 7.32 9.69
CA PRO A 191 8.26 6.48 10.68
C PRO A 191 6.99 7.18 11.19
N ILE A 192 5.84 6.58 10.90
CA ILE A 192 4.51 7.06 11.31
C ILE A 192 3.88 6.02 12.24
N LYS A 193 3.26 6.48 13.33
CA LYS A 193 2.57 5.62 14.32
C LYS A 193 1.31 4.99 13.73
N THR A 194 1.47 3.90 12.97
CA THR A 194 0.38 3.09 12.41
C THR A 194 0.22 1.77 13.16
N LEU A 195 -0.85 1.01 12.87
CA LEU A 195 -0.99 -0.37 13.38
C LEU A 195 0.14 -1.29 12.88
N ALA A 196 0.57 -1.13 11.63
CA ALA A 196 1.69 -1.88 11.07
C ALA A 196 3.01 -1.58 11.80
N ALA A 197 3.26 -0.31 12.10
CA ALA A 197 4.44 0.13 12.85
C ALA A 197 4.47 -0.41 14.29
N ALA A 198 3.31 -0.63 14.91
CA ALA A 198 3.22 -1.21 16.25
C ALA A 198 3.73 -2.67 16.31
N GLY A 199 3.83 -3.36 15.16
CA GLY A 199 4.43 -4.69 15.06
C GLY A 199 5.97 -4.68 15.10
N ILE A 200 6.62 -3.53 14.92
CA ILE A 200 8.07 -3.39 14.88
C ILE A 200 8.59 -3.17 16.32
N SER A 201 9.39 -4.09 16.82
CA SER A 201 10.04 -3.96 18.13
C SER A 201 11.01 -2.77 18.16
N GLY A 202 10.90 -1.92 19.19
CA GLY A 202 11.73 -0.71 19.31
C GLY A 202 11.30 0.47 18.41
N PHE A 203 10.07 0.49 17.89
CA PHE A 203 9.60 1.56 17.01
C PHE A 203 9.69 2.96 17.63
N ASN A 204 9.48 3.09 18.95
CA ASN A 204 9.62 4.37 19.64
C ASN A 204 11.06 4.91 19.61
N GLU A 205 12.07 4.03 19.65
CA GLU A 205 13.48 4.42 19.50
C GLU A 205 13.76 4.94 18.08
N ILE A 206 13.13 4.35 17.07
CA ILE A 206 13.22 4.82 15.68
C ILE A 206 12.63 6.23 15.58
N LEU A 207 11.46 6.48 16.16
CA LEU A 207 10.82 7.81 16.18
C LEU A 207 11.73 8.84 16.83
N LYS A 208 12.23 8.55 18.03
CA LYS A 208 13.13 9.44 18.78
C LYS A 208 14.40 9.78 17.97
N ARG A 209 15.02 8.75 17.35
CA ARG A 209 16.22 8.96 16.53
C ARG A 209 15.97 9.83 15.30
N VAL A 210 14.78 9.70 14.68
CA VAL A 210 14.41 10.55 13.53
C VAL A 210 14.16 11.98 13.99
N GLU A 211 13.43 12.18 15.10
CA GLU A 211 13.20 13.50 15.70
C GLU A 211 14.52 14.23 16.04
N GLU A 212 15.48 13.50 16.66
CA GLU A 212 16.80 14.05 16.98
C GLU A 212 17.63 14.46 15.76
N LYS A 213 17.47 13.74 14.63
CA LYS A 213 18.27 13.94 13.40
C LYS A 213 17.59 14.84 12.37
N SER A 214 16.30 15.05 12.49
CA SER A 214 15.56 15.92 11.54
C SER A 214 15.92 17.39 11.76
N PRO A 215 16.27 18.14 10.70
CA PRO A 215 16.51 19.58 10.81
C PRO A 215 15.29 20.36 11.29
N LEU A 216 14.10 19.92 10.88
CA LEU A 216 12.81 20.44 11.34
C LEU A 216 12.24 19.46 12.37
N LYS A 217 12.09 19.91 13.59
CA LYS A 217 11.53 19.14 14.72
C LYS A 217 10.03 19.32 14.82
#